data_a1d96b0512d1e68469d1affbc5ef171f
#
_entry.id   a1d96b0512d1e68469d1affbc5ef171f
#
_cell.length_a   1.000
_cell.length_b   1.000
_cell.length_c   1.000
_cell.angle_alpha   90.00
_cell.angle_beta   90.00
_cell.angle_gamma   90.00
#
_symmetry.space_group_name_H-M   'P 1'
#
loop_
_entity.id
_entity.type
_entity.pdbx_description
1 polymer ?
#
loop_
_entity_poly.entity_id
_entity_poly.type
_entity_poly.pdbx_seq_one_letter_code
_entity_poly.pdbx_strand_id
1 'polypeptide(L)' 'MKYVIKTEGMGCGQCISRVTAAMNALGAKIDRIELNDICVESNVEEAVIREAIEDLGFDVVSITRA' A
#
# COMPACT_ATOMS: atom_id res chain seq x y z
N MET A 1 -1.36 1.54 13.73
CA MET A 1 0.05 1.70 13.35
C MET A 1 0.15 2.28 11.96
N LYS A 2 1.06 3.19 11.76
CA LYS A 2 1.30 3.77 10.44
C LYS A 2 2.40 3.04 9.73
N TYR A 3 2.22 2.82 8.45
CA TYR A 3 3.20 2.19 7.60
C TYR A 3 3.50 3.09 6.41
N VAL A 4 4.77 3.20 6.09
CA VAL A 4 5.23 3.86 4.87
C VAL A 4 5.71 2.76 3.93
N ILE A 5 5.08 2.66 2.78
CA ILE A 5 5.30 1.57 1.83
C ILE A 5 5.90 2.15 0.56
N LYS A 6 7.06 1.66 0.19
CA LYS A 6 7.70 2.01 -1.07
C LYS A 6 7.51 0.86 -2.04
N THR A 7 7.02 1.17 -3.23
CA THR A 7 6.73 0.18 -4.25
C THR A 7 7.39 0.53 -5.58
N GLU A 8 7.36 -0.42 -6.51
CA GLU A 8 7.79 -0.21 -7.88
C GLU A 8 6.71 -0.75 -8.82
N GLY A 9 6.66 -0.23 -10.03
CA GLY A 9 5.72 -0.68 -11.03
C GLY A 9 4.43 0.11 -11.08
N MET A 10 4.25 1.09 -10.22
CA MET A 10 3.08 1.98 -10.26
C MET A 10 3.33 3.09 -11.27
N GLY A 11 2.80 2.91 -12.47
CA GLY A 11 3.05 3.84 -13.57
C GLY A 11 1.88 4.72 -13.97
N CYS A 12 0.72 4.62 -13.30
CA CYS A 12 -0.47 5.36 -13.71
C CYS A 12 -1.45 5.55 -12.55
N GLY A 13 -2.43 6.43 -12.77
CA GLY A 13 -3.45 6.70 -11.75
C GLY A 13 -4.33 5.51 -11.39
N GLN A 14 -4.51 4.56 -12.31
CA GLN A 14 -5.27 3.35 -12.03
C GLN A 14 -4.61 2.49 -10.97
N CYS A 15 -3.29 2.52 -10.93
CA CYS A 15 -2.54 1.79 -9.90
C CYS A 15 -2.88 2.33 -8.51
N ILE A 16 -2.97 3.63 -8.39
CA ILE A 16 -3.35 4.27 -7.12
C ILE A 16 -4.75 3.84 -6.71
N SER A 17 -5.69 3.80 -7.64
CA SER A 17 -7.06 3.37 -7.36
C SER A 17 -7.11 1.92 -6.90
N ARG A 18 -6.33 1.05 -7.50
CA ARG A 18 -6.27 -0.36 -7.12
C ARG A 18 -5.74 -0.53 -5.69
N VAL A 19 -4.67 0.17 -5.38
CA VAL A 19 -4.09 0.11 -4.04
C VAL A 19 -5.07 0.68 -3.01
N THR A 20 -5.74 1.77 -3.35
CA THR A 20 -6.76 2.37 -2.48
C THR A 20 -7.86 1.35 -2.15
N ALA A 21 -8.37 0.67 -3.17
CA ALA A 21 -9.42 -0.33 -2.97
C ALA A 21 -8.92 -1.50 -2.12
N ALA A 22 -7.71 -1.97 -2.36
CA ALA A 22 -7.14 -3.07 -1.59
C ALA A 22 -6.94 -2.70 -0.12
N MET A 23 -6.44 -1.49 0.14
CA MET A 23 -6.24 -1.03 1.51
C MET A 23 -7.57 -0.85 2.23
N ASN A 24 -8.57 -0.31 1.56
CA ASN A 24 -9.91 -0.18 2.14
C ASN A 24 -10.52 -1.54 2.48
N ALA A 25 -10.28 -2.54 1.65
CA ALA A 25 -10.77 -3.90 1.90
C ALA A 25 -10.12 -4.51 3.15
N LEU A 26 -8.90 -4.11 3.47
CA LEU A 26 -8.21 -4.56 4.68
C LEU A 26 -8.59 -3.74 5.92
N GLY A 27 -9.41 -2.71 5.75
CA GLY A 27 -9.74 -1.81 6.84
C GLY A 27 -8.65 -0.80 7.15
N ALA A 28 -7.67 -0.65 6.27
CA ALA A 28 -6.60 0.32 6.44
C ALA A 28 -7.07 1.71 6.02
N LYS A 29 -6.62 2.71 6.77
CA LYS A 29 -6.90 4.11 6.45
C LYS A 29 -5.71 4.68 5.70
N ILE A 30 -5.97 5.23 4.52
CA ILE A 30 -4.93 5.83 3.70
C ILE A 30 -4.74 7.28 4.13
N ASP A 31 -3.54 7.60 4.61
CA ASP A 31 -3.18 8.97 4.95
C ASP A 31 -2.69 9.72 3.71
N ARG A 32 -1.89 9.06 2.90
CA ARG A 32 -1.36 9.63 1.68
C ARG A 32 -1.07 8.51 0.69
N ILE A 33 -1.34 8.73 -0.57
CA ILE A 33 -1.00 7.79 -1.61
C ILE A 33 -0.47 8.55 -2.82
N GLU A 34 0.71 8.15 -3.27
CA GLU A 34 1.37 8.67 -4.45
C GLU A 34 1.95 7.50 -5.22
N LEU A 35 2.44 7.74 -6.42
CA LEU A 35 3.10 6.72 -7.20
C LEU A 35 4.32 6.20 -6.43
N ASN A 36 4.33 4.89 -6.18
CA ASN A 36 5.42 4.20 -5.47
C ASN A 36 5.64 4.65 -4.02
N ASP A 37 4.70 5.41 -3.45
CA ASP A 37 4.82 5.91 -2.08
C ASP A 37 3.44 5.93 -1.42
N ILE A 38 3.23 5.03 -0.47
CA ILE A 38 1.93 4.85 0.17
C ILE A 38 2.12 4.96 1.68
N CYS A 39 1.28 5.79 2.30
CA CYS A 39 1.27 5.91 3.75
C CYS A 39 -0.12 5.54 4.25
N VAL A 40 -0.20 4.48 5.03
CA VAL A 40 -1.47 3.98 5.56
C VAL A 40 -1.40 3.77 7.06
N GLU A 41 -2.55 3.86 7.69
CA GLU A 41 -2.71 3.52 9.11
C GLU A 41 -3.61 2.31 9.21
N SER A 42 -3.14 1.27 9.88
CA SER A 42 -3.88 0.02 9.98
C SER A 42 -3.45 -0.79 11.20
N ASN A 43 -4.34 -1.69 11.63
CA ASN A 43 -4.04 -2.64 12.68
C ASN A 43 -3.60 -4.00 12.13
N VAL A 44 -3.58 -4.15 10.80
CA VAL A 44 -3.10 -5.39 10.20
C VAL A 44 -1.57 -5.42 10.17
N GLU A 45 -1.02 -6.61 10.10
CA GLU A 45 0.42 -6.79 10.03
C GLU A 45 0.97 -6.34 8.68
N GLU A 46 2.23 -5.91 8.66
CA GLU A 46 2.85 -5.46 7.41
C GLU A 46 2.90 -6.56 6.35
N ALA A 47 3.01 -7.83 6.76
CA ALA A 47 3.00 -8.94 5.82
C ALA A 47 1.68 -9.02 5.05
N VAL A 48 0.58 -8.73 5.70
CA VAL A 48 -0.75 -8.73 5.07
C VAL A 48 -0.84 -7.60 4.05
N ILE A 49 -0.36 -6.41 4.41
CA ILE A 49 -0.36 -5.26 3.51
C ILE A 49 0.53 -5.53 2.31
N ARG A 50 1.72 -6.06 2.54
CA ARG A 50 2.65 -6.41 1.49
C ARG A 50 2.04 -7.40 0.50
N GLU A 51 1.44 -8.46 1.02
CA GLU A 51 0.81 -9.48 0.18
C GLU A 51 -0.32 -8.90 -0.65
N ALA A 52 -1.13 -8.03 -0.06
CA ALA A 52 -2.23 -7.39 -0.79
C ALA A 52 -1.72 -6.54 -1.95
N ILE A 53 -0.61 -5.85 -1.76
CA ILE A 53 -0.02 -5.03 -2.82
C ILE A 53 0.63 -5.91 -3.88
N GLU A 54 1.33 -6.95 -3.48
CA GLU A 54 1.96 -7.88 -4.42
C GLU A 54 0.94 -8.61 -5.27
N ASP A 55 -0.21 -8.93 -4.72
CA ASP A 55 -1.31 -9.56 -5.45
C ASP A 55 -1.86 -8.67 -6.57
N LEU A 56 -1.67 -7.36 -6.46
CA LEU A 56 -2.06 -6.42 -7.50
C LEU A 56 -1.05 -6.36 -8.66
N GLY A 57 0.11 -6.99 -8.50
CA GLY A 57 1.15 -7.02 -9.50
C GLY A 57 2.24 -5.98 -9.30
N PHE A 58 2.28 -5.32 -8.15
CA PHE A 58 3.31 -4.34 -7.83
C PHE A 58 4.39 -4.96 -6.95
N ASP A 59 5.62 -4.50 -7.11
CA ASP A 59 6.71 -4.93 -6.24
C ASP A 59 6.78 -4.02 -5.01
N VAL A 60 6.85 -4.63 -3.85
CA VAL A 60 7.05 -3.89 -2.59
C VAL A 60 8.54 -3.81 -2.33
N VAL A 61 9.08 -2.61 -2.36
CA VAL A 61 10.49 -2.36 -2.11
C VAL A 61 10.78 -2.37 -0.61
N SER A 62 9.96 -1.67 0.15
CA SER A 62 10.11 -1.64 1.59
C SER A 62 8.80 -1.24 2.27
N ILE A 63 8.65 -1.69 3.51
CA ILE A 63 7.57 -1.25 4.39
C ILE A 63 8.25 -0.83 5.69
N THR A 64 7.99 0.40 6.11
CA THR A 64 8.56 0.95 7.33
C THR A 64 7.42 1.41 8.23
N ARG A 65 7.55 1.15 9.52
CA ARG A 65 6.63 1.72 10.49
C ARG A 65 7.02 3.16 10.77
N ALA A 66 6.03 4.01 10.75
CA ALA A 66 6.23 5.42 11.07
C ALA A 66 5.81 5.72 12.52
#